data_ada38a121e6b6652e3fc855165ff291d
#
_entry.id   ada38a121e6b6652e3fc855165ff291d
#
_cell.length_a   1.000
_cell.length_b   1.000
_cell.length_c   1.000
_cell.angle_alpha   90.00
_cell.angle_beta   90.00
_cell.angle_gamma   90.00
#
_symmetry.space_group_name_H-M   'P 1'
#
loop_
_entity.id
_entity.type
_entity.pdbx_description
1 polymer ?
#
loop_
_entity_poly.entity_id
_entity_poly.type
_entity_poly.pdbx_seq_one_letter_code
_entity_poly.pdbx_strand_id
1 'polypeptide(L)' 'MALQVGRQKAESVRGEPMQVARRKIAAALQRRGFSWEVTSRVLETILASGEEEESEGGPQP' A
#
# COMPACT_ATOMS: atom_id res chain seq x y z
N MET A 1 10.49 7.91 5.69
CA MET A 1 10.52 6.81 6.63
C MET A 1 9.27 5.94 6.53
N ALA A 2 8.13 6.52 6.65
CA ALA A 2 6.91 5.73 6.56
C ALA A 2 6.78 5.05 5.19
N LEU A 3 7.10 5.75 4.14
CA LEU A 3 6.96 5.18 2.81
C LEU A 3 7.91 4.00 2.64
N GLN A 4 9.08 4.10 3.23
CA GLN A 4 10.04 3.02 3.17
C GLN A 4 9.50 1.78 3.86
N VAL A 5 8.94 1.96 5.03
CA VAL A 5 8.38 0.85 5.77
C VAL A 5 7.23 0.25 4.99
N GLY A 6 6.40 1.10 4.42
CA GLY A 6 5.27 0.62 3.65
C GLY A 6 5.69 -0.19 2.44
N ARG A 7 6.72 0.27 1.77
CA ARG A 7 7.20 -0.43 0.59
C ARG A 7 7.79 -1.78 0.94
N GLN A 8 8.51 -1.85 2.05
CA GLN A 8 9.04 -3.11 2.48
C GLN A 8 7.94 -4.09 2.78
N LYS A 9 6.92 -3.62 3.44
CA LYS A 9 5.81 -4.49 3.76
C LYS A 9 5.07 -4.89 2.49
N ALA A 10 4.96 -3.98 1.54
CA ALA A 10 4.29 -4.28 0.29
C ALA A 10 4.99 -5.41 -0.43
N GLU A 11 6.31 -5.44 -0.36
CA GLU A 11 7.04 -6.53 -0.98
C GLU A 11 6.69 -7.85 -0.34
N SER A 12 6.57 -7.87 0.95
CA SER A 12 6.32 -9.14 1.62
C SER A 12 4.90 -9.62 1.42
N VAL A 13 3.99 -8.76 0.98
CA VAL A 13 2.62 -9.19 0.75
C VAL A 13 2.28 -9.22 -0.73
N ARG A 14 3.27 -9.20 -1.59
CA ARG A 14 3.02 -9.30 -3.02
C ARG A 14 2.34 -10.62 -3.28
N GLY A 15 1.44 -10.65 -4.13
CA GLY A 15 0.75 -11.89 -4.40
C GLY A 15 -0.50 -12.07 -3.57
N GLU A 16 -0.69 -11.26 -2.56
CA GLU A 16 -1.91 -11.35 -1.81
C GLU A 16 -2.94 -10.42 -2.41
N PRO A 17 -4.22 -10.68 -2.19
CA PRO A 17 -5.26 -9.80 -2.70
C PRO A 17 -5.02 -8.39 -2.20
N MET A 18 -5.42 -7.44 -3.00
CA MET A 18 -5.16 -6.05 -2.68
C MET A 18 -5.72 -5.66 -1.32
N GLN A 19 -6.91 -6.13 -1.01
CA GLN A 19 -7.52 -5.78 0.26
C GLN A 19 -6.69 -6.29 1.43
N VAL A 20 -6.16 -7.49 1.29
CA VAL A 20 -5.36 -8.08 2.34
C VAL A 20 -4.03 -7.36 2.44
N ALA A 21 -3.42 -7.08 1.31
CA ALA A 21 -2.14 -6.38 1.29
C ALA A 21 -2.27 -5.01 1.93
N ARG A 22 -3.34 -4.32 1.57
CA ARG A 22 -3.58 -2.99 2.10
C ARG A 22 -3.69 -3.02 3.62
N ARG A 23 -4.44 -3.97 4.14
CA ARG A 23 -4.64 -4.09 5.56
C ARG A 23 -3.32 -4.39 6.27
N LYS A 24 -2.52 -5.26 5.69
CA LYS A 24 -1.27 -5.63 6.31
C LYS A 24 -0.27 -4.49 6.30
N ILE A 25 -0.24 -3.72 5.22
CA ILE A 25 0.63 -2.58 5.15
C ILE A 25 0.22 -1.55 6.19
N ALA A 26 -1.08 -1.30 6.28
CA ALA A 26 -1.59 -0.33 7.24
C ALA A 26 -1.25 -0.76 8.66
N ALA A 27 -1.42 -2.04 8.96
CA ALA A 27 -1.13 -2.53 10.28
C ALA A 27 0.35 -2.36 10.62
N ALA A 28 1.21 -2.61 9.66
CA ALA A 28 2.63 -2.46 9.88
C ALA A 28 2.99 -1.02 10.21
N LEU A 29 2.38 -0.08 9.51
CA LEU A 29 2.65 1.32 9.77
C LEU A 29 2.10 1.75 11.12
N GLN A 30 0.92 1.27 11.45
CA GLN A 30 0.32 1.61 12.73
C GLN A 30 1.16 1.06 13.88
N ARG A 31 1.70 -0.12 13.72
CA ARG A 31 2.53 -0.71 14.73
C ARG A 31 3.75 0.12 15.01
N ARG A 32 4.26 0.80 14.01
CA ARG A 32 5.42 1.62 14.20
C ARG A 32 5.07 3.00 14.74
N GLY A 33 3.78 3.24 14.93
CA GLY A 33 3.38 4.49 15.56
C GLY A 33 3.03 5.58 14.59
N PHE A 34 2.96 5.28 13.30
CA PHE A 34 2.58 6.31 12.34
C PHE A 34 1.09 6.60 12.47
N SER A 35 0.72 7.85 12.29
CA SER A 35 -0.67 8.22 12.41
C SER A 35 -1.45 7.68 11.22
N TRP A 36 -2.76 7.68 11.33
CA TRP A 36 -3.60 7.21 10.25
C TRP A 36 -3.45 8.10 9.03
N GLU A 37 -3.23 9.36 9.25
CA GLU A 37 -3.04 10.29 8.17
C GLU A 37 -1.83 9.91 7.33
N VAL A 38 -0.73 9.62 8.00
CA VAL A 38 0.48 9.21 7.31
C VAL A 38 0.27 7.85 6.66
N THR A 39 -0.37 6.95 7.38
CA THR A 39 -0.62 5.61 6.86
C THR A 39 -1.44 5.69 5.57
N SER A 40 -2.47 6.52 5.56
CA SER A 40 -3.30 6.67 4.38
C SER A 40 -2.52 7.17 3.20
N ARG A 41 -1.66 8.14 3.42
CA ARG A 41 -0.86 8.68 2.34
C ARG A 41 0.06 7.64 1.76
N VAL A 42 0.68 6.86 2.62
CA VAL A 42 1.58 5.82 2.16
C VAL A 42 0.82 4.79 1.37
N LEU A 43 -0.35 4.41 1.84
CA LEU A 43 -1.16 3.45 1.13
C LEU A 43 -1.55 3.97 -0.24
N GLU A 44 -1.93 5.22 -0.31
CA GLU A 44 -2.30 5.80 -1.59
C GLU A 44 -1.14 5.78 -2.56
N THR A 45 0.03 6.11 -2.08
CA THR A 45 1.19 6.16 -2.92
C THR A 45 1.54 4.77 -3.45
N ILE A 46 1.55 3.80 -2.58
CA ILE A 46 1.93 2.45 -2.96
C ILE A 46 0.89 1.81 -3.85
N LEU A 47 -0.37 1.95 -3.49
CA LEU A 47 -1.42 1.32 -4.24
C LEU A 47 -1.67 2.03 -5.57
N ALA A 48 -1.43 3.31 -5.62
CA ALA A 48 -1.57 4.02 -6.87
C ALA A 48 -0.57 3.50 -7.89
N SER A 49 0.63 3.22 -7.45
CA SER A 49 1.62 2.64 -8.36
C SER A 49 1.15 1.33 -8.89
N GLY A 50 0.62 0.50 -8.02
CA GLY A 50 0.12 -0.79 -8.45
C GLY A 50 -1.07 -0.65 -9.35
N GLU A 51 -1.92 0.30 -9.05
CA GLU A 51 -3.09 0.51 -9.86
C GLU A 51 -2.74 1.00 -11.23
N GLU A 52 -1.72 1.78 -11.32
CA GLU A 52 -1.29 2.27 -12.61
C GLU A 52 -0.93 1.13 -13.51
N GLU A 53 -0.28 0.15 -12.96
CA GLU A 53 0.07 -1.00 -13.76
C GLU A 53 -1.16 -1.71 -14.23
N GLU A 54 -2.12 -1.83 -13.37
CA GLU A 54 -3.32 -2.51 -13.74
C GLU A 54 -4.15 -1.67 -14.69
N SER A 55 -4.12 -0.39 -14.51
CA SER A 55 -4.90 0.46 -15.36
C SER A 55 -4.52 0.37 -16.78
N GLU A 56 -3.30 0.07 -17.03
CA GLU A 56 -2.92 -0.08 -18.38
C GLU A 56 -3.71 -1.11 -19.06
N GLY A 57 -3.97 -2.15 -18.39
CA GLY A 57 -4.76 -3.16 -18.98
C GLY A 57 -6.20 -2.95 -18.75
N GLY A 58 -6.56 -2.08 -17.89
CA GLY A 58 -7.93 -1.96 -17.54
C GLY A 58 -8.55 -0.75 -18.10
N PRO A 59 -9.79 -0.83 -18.34
CA PRO A 59 -10.49 0.31 -18.81
C PRO A 59 -10.77 1.18 -17.67
N GLN A 60 -10.39 2.24 -17.68
CA GLN A 60 -10.64 3.09 -16.64
C GLN A 60 -11.83 3.88 -16.87
N PRO A 61 -12.67 4.02 -16.01
CA PRO A 61 -13.85 4.83 -16.19
C PRO A 61 -13.52 6.26 -16.35
#